data_762a4a2818e7c3eac0b8e56d0869f1b6
#
_entry.id   762a4a2818e7c3eac0b8e56d0869f1b6
#
_cell.length_a   1.000
_cell.length_b   1.000
_cell.length_c   1.000
_cell.angle_alpha   90.00
_cell.angle_beta   90.00
_cell.angle_gamma   90.00
#
_symmetry.space_group_name_H-M   'P 1'
#
loop_
_entity.id
_entity.type
_entity.pdbx_description
1 polymer ?
#
loop_
_entity_poly.entity_id
_entity_poly.type
_entity_poly.pdbx_seq_one_letter_code
_entity_poly.pdbx_strand_id
1 'polypeptide(L)'
;MKTALITGASQGIGAAIADKLNDKKIKVILVSRSKNKLKSFQKNLKFPKNSLIISKDLRSLSACNSIAKKIKKLDYLINVAGATKGGKFLNLNDNIWEDGFNLKFKAAVRLSRAFWSTPSKEVKEKLLILEEGPLEILQIHL
;
A
#
# COMPACT_ATOMS: atom_id res chain seq x y z
N MET A 1 -8.50 17.47 -5.94
CA MET A 1 -8.37 16.71 -4.70
C MET A 1 -7.20 15.76 -4.86
N LYS A 2 -6.27 15.73 -3.89
CA LYS A 2 -5.13 14.79 -3.89
C LYS A 2 -5.61 13.38 -3.61
N THR A 3 -4.89 12.39 -4.13
CA THR A 3 -5.21 10.96 -4.02
C THR A 3 -4.01 10.20 -3.47
N ALA A 4 -4.23 9.39 -2.45
CA ALA A 4 -3.23 8.53 -1.83
C ALA A 4 -3.62 7.06 -1.99
N LEU A 5 -2.69 6.20 -2.39
CA LEU A 5 -2.82 4.76 -2.32
C LEU A 5 -2.03 4.24 -1.13
N ILE A 6 -2.70 3.48 -0.28
CA ILE A 6 -2.11 2.90 0.93
C ILE A 6 -2.24 1.38 0.85
N THR A 7 -1.11 0.68 0.86
CA THR A 7 -1.09 -0.78 0.97
C THR A 7 -1.12 -1.20 2.43
N GLY A 8 -1.66 -2.37 2.73
CA GLY A 8 -1.84 -2.81 4.13
C GLY A 8 -2.86 -1.99 4.92
N ALA A 9 -3.80 -1.34 4.23
CA ALA A 9 -4.71 -0.35 4.80
C ALA A 9 -5.89 -0.92 5.62
N SER A 10 -5.96 -2.23 5.84
CA SER A 10 -7.09 -2.84 6.56
C SER A 10 -6.96 -2.83 8.07
N GLN A 11 -5.78 -2.56 8.61
CA GLN A 11 -5.48 -2.55 10.05
C GLN A 11 -4.12 -1.88 10.32
N GLY A 12 -3.81 -1.65 11.59
CA GLY A 12 -2.50 -1.18 12.07
C GLY A 12 -2.07 0.16 11.44
N ILE A 13 -0.80 0.27 11.10
CA ILE A 13 -0.17 1.52 10.61
C ILE A 13 -0.84 2.01 9.32
N GLY A 14 -1.11 1.11 8.37
CA GLY A 14 -1.75 1.48 7.10
C GLY A 14 -3.15 2.06 7.28
N ALA A 15 -3.95 1.50 8.19
CA ALA A 15 -5.27 2.04 8.53
C ALA A 15 -5.14 3.42 9.21
N ALA A 16 -4.23 3.57 10.16
CA ALA A 16 -4.02 4.85 10.86
C ALA A 16 -3.59 5.97 9.91
N ILE A 17 -2.70 5.68 8.95
CA ILE A 17 -2.29 6.64 7.92
C ILE A 17 -3.49 7.00 7.02
N ALA A 18 -4.25 6.00 6.58
CA ALA A 18 -5.41 6.22 5.73
C ALA A 18 -6.47 7.10 6.41
N ASP A 19 -6.72 6.88 7.68
CA ASP A 19 -7.64 7.68 8.48
C ASP A 19 -7.18 9.15 8.55
N LYS A 20 -5.94 9.40 8.92
CA LYS A 20 -5.36 10.75 8.97
C LYS A 20 -5.38 11.49 7.64
N LEU A 21 -5.15 10.79 6.53
CA LEU A 21 -5.22 11.37 5.19
C LEU A 21 -6.67 11.68 4.79
N ASN A 22 -7.59 10.78 5.14
CA ASN A 22 -9.02 10.98 4.89
C ASN A 22 -9.57 12.18 5.68
N ASP A 23 -9.16 12.36 6.94
CA ASP A 23 -9.50 13.54 7.76
C ASP A 23 -9.09 14.86 7.08
N LYS A 24 -7.98 14.85 6.36
CA LYS A 24 -7.48 15.99 5.57
C LYS A 24 -8.16 16.11 4.21
N LYS A 25 -9.26 15.41 3.97
CA LYS A 25 -10.02 15.36 2.71
C LYS A 25 -9.20 14.86 1.51
N ILE A 26 -8.14 14.10 1.74
CA ILE A 26 -7.41 13.40 0.69
C ILE A 26 -8.20 12.14 0.33
N LYS A 27 -8.38 11.88 -0.97
CA LYS A 27 -8.97 10.62 -1.43
C LYS A 27 -8.02 9.48 -1.13
N VAL A 28 -8.49 8.46 -0.40
CA VAL A 28 -7.68 7.30 -0.03
C VAL A 28 -8.09 6.06 -0.81
N ILE A 29 -7.12 5.37 -1.39
CA ILE A 29 -7.28 4.09 -2.05
C ILE A 29 -6.69 3.03 -1.11
N LEU A 30 -7.56 2.25 -0.52
CA LEU A 30 -7.23 1.27 0.52
C LEU A 30 -6.99 -0.09 -0.12
N VAL A 31 -5.77 -0.60 -0.01
CA VAL A 31 -5.39 -1.89 -0.62
C VAL A 31 -5.02 -2.89 0.46
N SER A 32 -5.68 -4.03 0.47
CA SER A 32 -5.30 -5.23 1.24
C SER A 32 -5.97 -6.48 0.68
N ARG A 33 -5.64 -7.66 1.20
CA ARG A 33 -6.27 -8.92 0.78
C ARG A 33 -7.71 -9.07 1.30
N SER A 34 -7.97 -8.63 2.52
CA SER A 34 -9.27 -8.83 3.19
C SER A 34 -10.28 -7.75 2.80
N LYS A 35 -11.17 -8.08 1.88
CA LYS A 35 -12.26 -7.19 1.46
C LYS A 35 -13.17 -6.79 2.61
N ASN A 36 -13.47 -7.72 3.51
CA ASN A 36 -14.38 -7.46 4.65
C ASN A 36 -13.75 -6.48 5.64
N LYS A 37 -12.47 -6.65 6.00
CA LYS A 37 -11.76 -5.70 6.85
C LYS A 37 -11.67 -4.31 6.22
N LEU A 38 -11.38 -4.23 4.91
CA LEU A 38 -11.38 -2.95 4.19
C LEU A 38 -12.76 -2.27 4.22
N LYS A 39 -13.84 -3.01 3.99
CA LYS A 39 -15.20 -2.47 4.05
C LYS A 39 -15.56 -1.97 5.45
N SER A 40 -15.22 -2.74 6.48
CA SER A 40 -15.45 -2.34 7.87
C SER A 40 -14.68 -1.06 8.21
N PHE A 41 -13.41 -0.99 7.86
CA PHE A 41 -12.59 0.19 8.08
C PHE A 41 -13.13 1.41 7.30
N GLN A 42 -13.49 1.24 6.03
CA GLN A 42 -14.02 2.31 5.19
C GLN A 42 -15.26 2.98 5.79
N LYS A 43 -16.16 2.20 6.41
CA LYS A 43 -17.38 2.72 7.05
C LYS A 43 -17.09 3.67 8.20
N ASN A 44 -15.95 3.47 8.88
CA ASN A 44 -15.54 4.25 10.05
C ASN A 44 -14.73 5.50 9.70
N LEU A 45 -14.37 5.70 8.42
CA LEU A 45 -13.70 6.91 7.99
C LEU A 45 -14.62 8.13 8.12
N LYS A 46 -14.04 9.29 8.40
CA LYS A 46 -14.78 10.56 8.47
C LYS A 46 -15.46 10.94 7.15
N PHE A 47 -14.79 10.64 6.04
CA PHE A 47 -15.30 10.87 4.68
C PHE A 47 -15.28 9.56 3.86
N PRO A 48 -16.19 8.61 4.13
CA PRO A 48 -16.18 7.31 3.44
C PRO A 48 -16.32 7.42 1.92
N LYS A 49 -17.07 8.42 1.44
CA LYS A 49 -17.26 8.68 0.00
C LYS A 49 -15.95 9.09 -0.71
N ASN A 50 -14.96 9.60 0.04
CA ASN A 50 -13.64 9.95 -0.47
C ASN A 50 -12.67 8.77 -0.36
N SER A 51 -13.17 7.54 -0.43
CA SER A 51 -12.35 6.35 -0.34
C SER A 51 -12.74 5.30 -1.39
N LEU A 52 -11.75 4.50 -1.79
CA LEU A 52 -11.93 3.36 -2.69
C LEU A 52 -11.22 2.16 -2.08
N ILE A 53 -11.87 1.00 -2.11
CA ILE A 53 -11.23 -0.25 -1.67
C ILE A 53 -10.82 -1.10 -2.85
N ILE A 54 -9.63 -1.69 -2.77
CA ILE A 54 -9.11 -2.66 -3.73
C ILE A 54 -8.62 -3.89 -2.97
N SER A 55 -9.36 -4.99 -3.10
CA SER A 55 -8.94 -6.26 -2.48
C SER A 55 -8.08 -7.04 -3.46
N LYS A 56 -6.77 -7.11 -3.18
CA LYS A 56 -5.78 -7.81 -4.01
C LYS A 56 -4.63 -8.34 -3.15
N ASP A 57 -4.05 -9.46 -3.56
CA ASP A 57 -2.79 -9.95 -3.00
C ASP A 57 -1.60 -9.36 -3.77
N LEU A 58 -0.84 -8.53 -3.09
CA LEU A 58 0.29 -7.79 -3.67
C LEU A 58 1.53 -8.66 -3.93
N ARG A 59 1.54 -9.94 -3.51
CA ARG A 59 2.58 -10.89 -3.87
C ARG A 59 2.60 -11.17 -5.37
N SER A 60 1.47 -10.95 -6.05
CA SER A 60 1.31 -11.15 -7.49
C SER A 60 1.66 -9.90 -8.29
N LEU A 61 2.55 -10.05 -9.28
CA LEU A 61 2.88 -8.99 -10.23
C LEU A 61 1.64 -8.53 -11.01
N SER A 62 0.79 -9.45 -11.43
CA SER A 62 -0.44 -9.13 -12.16
C SER A 62 -1.41 -8.30 -11.32
N ALA A 63 -1.49 -8.57 -10.01
CA ALA A 63 -2.29 -7.76 -9.09
C ALA A 63 -1.77 -6.33 -9.00
N CYS A 64 -0.46 -6.13 -8.84
CA CYS A 64 0.16 -4.81 -8.80
C CYS A 64 -0.11 -4.03 -10.09
N ASN A 65 0.09 -4.66 -11.24
CA ASN A 65 -0.18 -4.05 -12.55
C ASN A 65 -1.66 -3.70 -12.73
N SER A 66 -2.58 -4.57 -12.28
CA SER A 66 -4.02 -4.31 -12.38
C SER A 66 -4.46 -3.12 -11.52
N ILE A 67 -3.84 -2.93 -10.36
CA ILE A 67 -4.07 -1.77 -9.50
C ILE A 67 -3.63 -0.49 -10.22
N ALA A 68 -2.39 -0.49 -10.73
CA ALA A 68 -1.86 0.66 -11.43
C ALA A 68 -2.69 1.05 -12.67
N LYS A 69 -3.19 0.07 -13.44
CA LYS A 69 -4.05 0.33 -14.60
C LYS A 69 -5.38 1.00 -14.24
N LYS A 70 -5.96 0.71 -13.07
CA LYS A 70 -7.23 1.28 -12.63
C LYS A 70 -7.14 2.72 -12.14
N ILE A 71 -5.97 3.15 -11.71
CA ILE A 71 -5.77 4.44 -11.06
C ILE A 71 -5.12 5.39 -12.07
N LYS A 72 -5.89 6.38 -12.53
CA LYS A 72 -5.42 7.35 -13.54
C LYS A 72 -4.54 8.45 -12.95
N LYS A 73 -4.80 8.86 -11.70
CA LYS A 73 -4.06 9.92 -11.02
C LYS A 73 -3.74 9.47 -9.60
N LEU A 74 -2.46 9.61 -9.21
CA LEU A 74 -1.97 9.29 -7.88
C LEU A 74 -0.98 10.36 -7.44
N ASP A 75 -1.21 10.97 -6.27
CA ASP A 75 -0.31 11.96 -5.69
C ASP A 75 0.64 11.31 -4.67
N TYR A 76 0.16 10.28 -3.93
CA TYR A 76 0.94 9.60 -2.90
C TYR A 76 0.82 8.08 -3.01
N LEU A 77 1.95 7.38 -3.04
CA LEU A 77 2.01 5.93 -2.92
C LEU A 77 2.64 5.57 -1.57
N ILE A 78 1.89 4.90 -0.70
CA ILE A 78 2.30 4.57 0.66
C ILE A 78 2.33 3.04 0.81
N ASN A 79 3.53 2.47 0.79
CA ASN A 79 3.76 1.04 0.90
C ASN A 79 3.94 0.64 2.36
N VAL A 80 2.89 0.09 2.97
CA VAL A 80 2.88 -0.41 4.37
C VAL A 80 2.65 -1.92 4.41
N ALA A 81 2.14 -2.51 3.31
CA ALA A 81 1.86 -3.93 3.28
C ALA A 81 3.11 -4.75 3.58
N GLY A 82 3.10 -5.44 4.67
CA GLY A 82 4.16 -6.33 5.10
C GLY A 82 3.61 -7.31 6.13
N ALA A 83 3.92 -8.58 5.95
CA ALA A 83 3.72 -9.61 6.96
C ALA A 83 4.76 -10.69 6.68
N THR A 84 5.48 -11.06 7.72
CA THR A 84 6.37 -12.21 7.70
C THR A 84 5.92 -13.18 8.76
N LYS A 85 5.98 -14.46 8.48
CA LYS A 85 5.75 -15.48 9.47
C LYS A 85 6.92 -15.44 10.47
N GLY A 86 6.63 -15.21 11.74
CA GLY A 86 7.63 -15.27 12.80
C GLY A 86 8.04 -16.70 13.13
N GLY A 87 9.22 -16.87 13.72
CA GLY A 87 9.73 -18.16 14.17
C GLY A 87 11.22 -18.10 14.50
N LYS A 88 11.75 -19.21 15.02
CA LYS A 88 13.19 -19.35 15.21
C LYS A 88 13.87 -19.40 13.84
N PHE A 89 14.98 -18.73 13.68
CA PHE A 89 15.70 -18.58 12.40
C PHE A 89 15.89 -19.91 11.66
N LEU A 90 16.35 -20.95 12.35
CA LEU A 90 16.60 -22.27 11.76
C LEU A 90 15.33 -23.02 11.30
N ASN A 91 14.16 -22.57 11.75
CA ASN A 91 12.87 -23.17 11.38
C ASN A 91 12.17 -22.42 10.22
N LEU A 92 12.74 -21.32 9.76
CA LEU A 92 12.21 -20.53 8.65
C LEU A 92 12.85 -21.00 7.35
N ASN A 93 12.13 -21.81 6.58
CA ASN A 93 12.59 -22.26 5.27
C ASN A 93 12.52 -21.15 4.21
N ASP A 94 13.13 -21.40 3.06
CA ASP A 94 13.22 -20.43 1.95
C ASP A 94 11.86 -19.94 1.46
N ASN A 95 10.83 -20.80 1.48
CA ASN A 95 9.48 -20.39 1.06
C ASN A 95 8.89 -19.32 1.98
N ILE A 96 9.17 -19.38 3.28
CA ILE A 96 8.72 -18.37 4.26
C ILE A 96 9.43 -17.04 4.00
N TRP A 97 10.73 -17.09 3.74
CA TRP A 97 11.52 -15.91 3.38
C TRP A 97 11.04 -15.30 2.07
N GLU A 98 10.87 -16.11 1.02
CA GLU A 98 10.41 -15.66 -0.28
C GLU A 98 9.01 -15.02 -0.21
N ASP A 99 8.09 -15.59 0.59
CA ASP A 99 6.75 -15.02 0.82
C ASP A 99 6.84 -13.63 1.46
N GLY A 100 7.69 -13.49 2.48
CA GLY A 100 7.94 -12.21 3.14
C GLY A 100 8.53 -11.16 2.19
N PHE A 101 9.55 -11.52 1.41
CA PHE A 101 10.15 -10.64 0.42
C PHE A 101 9.19 -10.26 -0.69
N ASN A 102 8.35 -11.16 -1.15
CA ASN A 102 7.34 -10.88 -2.17
C ASN A 102 6.35 -9.82 -1.70
N LEU A 103 5.94 -9.85 -0.44
CA LEU A 103 4.98 -8.89 0.10
C LEU A 103 5.66 -7.59 0.56
N LYS A 104 6.74 -7.65 1.34
CA LYS A 104 7.38 -6.44 1.90
C LYS A 104 8.17 -5.65 0.86
N PHE A 105 8.99 -6.33 0.08
CA PHE A 105 9.93 -5.67 -0.84
C PHE A 105 9.42 -5.64 -2.28
N LYS A 106 9.19 -6.81 -2.88
CA LYS A 106 8.84 -6.88 -4.30
C LYS A 106 7.52 -6.19 -4.64
N ALA A 107 6.52 -6.23 -3.74
CA ALA A 107 5.26 -5.51 -3.93
C ALA A 107 5.46 -4.00 -4.03
N ALA A 108 6.26 -3.42 -3.14
CA ALA A 108 6.57 -2.00 -3.16
C ALA A 108 7.30 -1.60 -4.45
N VAL A 109 8.32 -2.36 -4.85
CA VAL A 109 9.06 -2.14 -6.11
C VAL A 109 8.14 -2.24 -7.33
N ARG A 110 7.28 -3.26 -7.38
CA ARG A 110 6.34 -3.49 -8.50
C ARG A 110 5.32 -2.37 -8.63
N LEU A 111 4.71 -1.95 -7.53
CA LEU A 111 3.76 -0.84 -7.53
C LEU A 111 4.44 0.47 -7.91
N SER A 112 5.59 0.79 -7.33
CA SER A 112 6.35 1.99 -7.66
C SER A 112 6.68 2.04 -9.15
N ARG A 113 7.23 0.95 -9.70
CA ARG A 113 7.54 0.84 -11.12
C ARG A 113 6.29 0.99 -11.99
N ALA A 114 5.19 0.32 -11.63
CA ALA A 114 3.95 0.35 -12.42
C ALA A 114 3.31 1.74 -12.43
N PHE A 115 3.45 2.52 -11.37
CA PHE A 115 2.98 3.91 -11.36
C PHE A 115 3.94 4.85 -12.10
N TRP A 116 5.24 4.61 -12.02
CA TRP A 116 6.26 5.44 -12.69
C TRP A 116 6.28 5.28 -14.21
N SER A 117 6.09 4.06 -14.70
CA SER A 117 6.22 3.72 -16.13
C SER A 117 5.03 4.16 -16.99
N THR A 118 4.04 4.86 -16.45
CA THR A 118 2.85 5.23 -17.21
C THR A 118 2.88 6.72 -17.58
N PRO A 119 3.17 7.07 -18.87
CA PRO A 119 3.37 8.47 -19.30
C PRO A 119 2.19 9.41 -19.07
N SER A 120 0.98 8.86 -18.90
CA SER A 120 -0.25 9.62 -18.65
C SER A 120 -0.54 9.88 -17.17
N LYS A 121 0.34 9.47 -16.29
CA LYS A 121 0.16 9.62 -14.83
C LYS A 121 1.12 10.69 -14.33
N GLU A 122 0.57 11.86 -14.00
CA GLU A 122 1.28 12.81 -13.16
C GLU A 122 1.46 12.20 -11.77
N VAL A 123 2.58 11.52 -11.53
CA VAL A 123 3.05 11.23 -10.18
C VAL A 123 3.71 12.51 -9.68
N LYS A 124 2.92 13.41 -9.16
CA LYS A 124 3.42 14.60 -8.47
C LYS A 124 3.60 14.23 -7.02
N GLU A 125 4.85 14.04 -6.64
CA GLU A 125 5.39 14.06 -5.27
C GLU A 125 5.08 12.88 -4.32
N LYS A 126 6.19 12.29 -3.89
CA LYS A 126 6.44 11.50 -2.68
C LYS A 126 6.01 10.03 -2.68
N LEU A 127 6.97 9.20 -3.08
CA LEU A 127 7.02 7.79 -2.72
C LEU A 127 7.39 7.70 -1.23
N LEU A 128 6.50 7.20 -0.38
CA LEU A 128 6.77 6.87 1.00
C LEU A 128 6.80 5.35 1.15
N ILE A 129 7.96 4.81 1.49
CA ILE A 129 8.12 3.40 1.86
C ILE A 129 8.28 3.39 3.38
N LEU A 130 7.32 2.78 4.07
CA LEU A 130 7.43 2.51 5.51
C LEU A 130 7.77 1.05 5.69
N GLU A 131 8.94 0.79 6.26
CA GLU A 131 9.29 -0.52 6.78
C GLU A 131 8.92 -0.62 8.26
N GLU A 132 8.49 -1.80 8.71
CA GLU A 132 8.34 -2.08 10.14
C GLU A 132 9.74 -2.20 10.76
N GLY A 133 10.21 -1.11 11.32
CA GLY A 133 11.45 -0.95 12.07
C GLY A 133 11.42 0.41 12.75
N PRO A 134 12.42 0.81 13.54
CA PRO A 134 12.47 2.17 14.04
C PRO A 134 12.38 3.12 12.83
N LEU A 135 11.39 4.01 12.88
CA LEU A 135 10.94 4.88 11.79
C LEU A 135 12.11 5.70 11.20
N GLU A 136 12.77 5.19 10.19
CA GLU A 136 13.54 6.01 9.28
C GLU A 136 12.71 6.23 8.01
N ILE A 137 12.22 7.44 7.88
CA ILE A 137 11.51 7.91 6.69
C ILE A 137 12.55 8.11 5.59
N LEU A 138 12.66 7.14 4.69
CA LEU A 138 13.46 7.33 3.48
C LEU A 138 12.69 8.27 2.54
N GLN A 139 12.98 9.55 2.62
CA GLN A 139 12.44 10.57 1.74
C GLN A 139 13.35 10.65 0.50
N ILE A 140 12.97 9.97 -0.59
CA ILE A 140 13.64 10.12 -1.88
C ILE A 140 13.11 11.39 -2.53
N HIS A 141 13.90 12.45 -2.50
CA HIS A 141 13.71 13.63 -3.35
C HIS A 141 14.27 13.31 -4.74
N LEU A 142 13.45 13.41 -5.75
CA LEU A 142 13.82 13.40 -7.17
C LEU A 142 13.74 14.82 -7.71
#